data_ab38ea6ced76ff70ddaf4a60f8f79de4
#
_entry.id   ab38ea6ced76ff70ddaf4a60f8f79de4
#
_cell.length_a   1.000
_cell.length_b   1.000
_cell.length_c   1.000
_cell.angle_alpha   90.00
_cell.angle_beta   90.00
_cell.angle_gamma   90.00
#
_symmetry.space_group_name_H-M   'P 1'
#
loop_
_entity.id
_entity.type
_entity.pdbx_description
1 polymer ?
#
loop_
_entity_poly.entity_id
_entity_poly.type
_entity_poly.pdbx_seq_one_letter_code
_entity_poly.pdbx_strand_id
1 'polypeptide(L)' 'MNVIRGIITTVQSQVAHVAIESSDLPALNEILTCPQEPEVRLEVYSQ' A
#
# COMPACT_ATOMS: atom_id res chain seq x y z
N MET A 1 -3.94 -8.64 15.86
CA MET A 1 -3.31 -7.75 14.89
C MET A 1 -4.15 -7.71 13.62
N ASN A 2 -4.50 -6.53 13.19
CA ASN A 2 -5.27 -6.37 11.97
C ASN A 2 -4.35 -6.22 10.77
N VAL A 3 -4.66 -6.96 9.72
CA VAL A 3 -3.91 -6.87 8.46
C VAL A 3 -4.77 -6.12 7.46
N ILE A 4 -4.23 -5.03 6.93
CA ILE A 4 -4.88 -4.25 5.89
C ILE A 4 -4.32 -4.72 4.56
N ARG A 5 -5.20 -5.08 3.65
CA ARG A 5 -4.81 -5.56 2.33
C ARG A 5 -5.29 -4.60 1.27
N GLY A 6 -4.52 -4.55 0.20
CA GLY A 6 -4.87 -3.72 -0.94
C GLY A 6 -4.32 -4.30 -2.23
N ILE A 7 -4.76 -3.72 -3.32
CA ILE A 7 -4.34 -4.12 -4.66
C ILE A 7 -3.80 -2.88 -5.36
N ILE A 8 -2.61 -3.00 -5.94
CA ILE A 8 -2.06 -1.91 -6.73
C ILE A 8 -2.85 -1.81 -8.03
N THR A 9 -3.49 -0.68 -8.24
CA THR A 9 -4.32 -0.46 -9.43
C THR A 9 -3.59 0.32 -10.51
N THR A 10 -2.66 1.18 -10.14
CA THR A 10 -1.96 2.03 -11.09
C THR A 10 -0.59 2.36 -10.54
N VAL A 11 0.41 2.35 -11.41
CA VAL A 11 1.75 2.82 -11.08
C VAL A 11 2.12 3.90 -12.08
N GLN A 12 2.54 5.04 -11.59
CA GLN A 12 2.95 6.15 -12.43
C GLN A 12 4.19 6.80 -11.82
N SER A 13 5.29 6.72 -12.52
CA SER A 13 6.59 7.19 -12.02
C SER A 13 6.91 6.47 -10.71
N GLN A 14 7.00 7.20 -9.61
CA GLN A 14 7.31 6.62 -8.31
C GLN A 14 6.08 6.53 -7.40
N VAL A 15 4.90 6.77 -7.97
CA VAL A 15 3.66 6.75 -7.20
C VAL A 15 2.79 5.58 -7.64
N ALA A 16 2.31 4.80 -6.68
CA ALA A 16 1.39 3.72 -6.93
C ALA A 16 0.06 4.02 -6.26
N HIS A 17 -1.02 3.72 -6.97
CA HIS A 17 -2.36 3.80 -6.41
C HIS A 17 -2.76 2.42 -5.94
N VAL A 18 -3.20 2.34 -4.69
CA VAL A 18 -3.56 1.07 -4.07
C VAL A 18 -5.02 1.13 -3.62
N ALA A 19 -5.80 0.16 -4.10
CA ALA A 19 -7.17 0.01 -3.63
C ALA A 19 -7.15 -0.83 -2.36
N ILE A 20 -7.61 -0.24 -1.27
CA ILE A 20 -7.61 -0.91 0.03
C ILE A 20 -8.90 -1.70 0.18
N GLU A 21 -8.78 -2.97 0.54
CA GLU A 21 -9.91 -3.87 0.69
C GLU A 21 -10.48 -3.89 2.11
N SER A 22 -9.98 -3.03 2.96
CA SER A 22 -10.40 -2.95 4.36
C SER A 22 -11.10 -1.63 4.62
N SER A 23 -11.95 -1.59 5.64
CA SER A 23 -12.56 -0.35 6.08
C SER A 23 -11.55 0.57 6.78
N ASP A 24 -10.45 0.01 7.24
CA ASP A 24 -9.38 0.77 7.85
C ASP A 24 -8.35 1.15 6.80
N LEU A 25 -7.91 2.40 6.81
CA LEU A 25 -6.88 2.87 5.91
C LEU A 25 -5.54 2.91 6.61
N PRO A 26 -4.44 2.64 5.89
CA PRO A 26 -3.11 2.77 6.48
C PRO A 26 -2.82 4.22 6.82
N ALA A 27 -2.03 4.41 7.86
CA ALA A 27 -1.63 5.75 8.27
C ALA A 27 -0.62 6.34 7.30
N LEU A 28 -0.54 7.65 7.26
CA LEU A 28 0.48 8.32 6.47
C LEU A 28 1.87 7.91 6.97
N ASN A 29 2.79 7.75 6.06
CA ASN A 29 4.16 7.31 6.31
C ASN A 29 4.28 5.86 6.76
N GLU A 30 3.18 5.11 6.76
CA GLU A 30 3.25 3.69 7.04
C GLU A 30 3.86 2.97 5.84
N ILE A 31 4.64 1.93 6.10
CA ILE A 31 5.28 1.16 5.04
C ILE A 31 4.41 -0.03 4.69
N LEU A 32 4.12 -0.16 3.40
CA LEU A 32 3.40 -1.30 2.87
C LEU A 32 4.40 -2.24 2.19
N THR A 33 4.16 -3.52 2.32
CA THR A 33 5.03 -4.53 1.73
C THR A 33 4.24 -5.40 0.76
N CYS A 34 4.97 -5.97 -0.20
CA CYS A 34 4.38 -6.87 -1.18
C CYS A 34 4.91 -8.28 -0.92
N PRO A 35 4.06 -9.22 -0.45
CA PRO A 35 4.54 -10.57 -0.14
C PRO A 35 5.13 -11.30 -1.34
N GLN A 36 4.66 -10.98 -2.54
CA GLN A 36 5.15 -11.62 -3.76
C GLN A 36 6.48 -11.04 -4.21
N GLU A 37 6.78 -9.82 -3.79
CA GLU A 37 8.04 -9.15 -4.11
C GLU A 37 8.52 -8.44 -2.86
N PRO A 38 9.18 -9.17 -1.96
CA PRO A 38 9.54 -8.59 -0.66
C PRO A 38 10.54 -7.45 -0.72
N GLU A 39 11.16 -7.26 -1.87
CA GLU A 39 12.07 -6.13 -2.07
C GLU A 39 11.32 -4.82 -2.27
N VAL A 40 10.04 -4.89 -2.63
CA VAL A 40 9.24 -3.70 -2.91
C VAL A 40 8.63 -3.19 -1.60
N ARG A 41 8.82 -1.91 -1.35
CA ARG A 41 8.24 -1.23 -0.20
C ARG A 41 7.58 0.06 -0.66
N LEU A 42 6.41 0.32 -0.15
CA LEU A 42 5.66 1.52 -0.48
C LEU A 42 5.41 2.30 0.79
N GLU A 43 5.60 3.60 0.72
CA GLU A 43 5.29 4.48 1.84
C GLU A 43 3.98 5.19 1.55
N VAL A 44 3.08 5.22 2.53
CA VAL A 44 1.79 5.88 2.36
C VAL A 44 2.02 7.38 2.29
N TYR A 45 1.68 7.94 1.14
CA TYR A 45 1.91 9.35 0.82
C TYR A 45 0.64 10.16 1.04
N SER A 46 -0.50 9.61 0.64
CA SER A 46 -1.79 10.23 0.91
C SER A 46 -2.85 9.13 0.96
N GLN A 47 -3.93 9.46 1.64
CA GLN A 47 -5.02 8.51 1.83
C GLN A 47 -6.19 8.78 0.90
#